data_9ffeb4a0995ae7c79ada05ac84349fac
#
_entry.id   9ffeb4a0995ae7c79ada05ac84349fac
#
_cell.length_a   1.000
_cell.length_b   1.000
_cell.length_c   1.000
_cell.angle_alpha   90.00
_cell.angle_beta   90.00
_cell.angle_gamma   90.00
#
_symmetry.space_group_name_H-M   'P 1'
#
loop_
_entity.id
_entity.type
_entity.pdbx_description
1 polymer ?
#
loop_
_entity_poly.entity_id
_entity_poly.type
_entity_poly.pdbx_seq_one_letter_code
_entity_poly.pdbx_strand_id
1 'polypeptide(L)'
;VNHNKSSIVAITETWLSSDVPDCACAISGYNLWRKDRATGPGGGVAIYVDSDYCTRRVSELEVDDLEVLWVTIRPKLLPRPLSILVVAVIYCPPWYNAECKNRLNKYIISCLDRMLIKYPDAAIYVMGDFNMLDCSAFTRSMRFSQVVKTATRGGNILDKLFTNCPQCYKSAVILPPIG
;
A
#
# COMPACT_ATOMS: atom_id res chain seq x y z
N VAL A 1 -2.73 24.32 -13.43
CA VAL A 1 -2.80 22.90 -13.09
C VAL A 1 -1.46 22.55 -12.46
N ASN A 2 -1.44 22.28 -11.13
CA ASN A 2 -0.24 21.85 -10.42
C ASN A 2 0.15 20.45 -10.93
N HIS A 3 1.15 20.37 -11.81
CA HIS A 3 1.60 19.14 -12.47
C HIS A 3 2.31 18.13 -11.53
N ASN A 4 2.42 18.39 -10.21
CA ASN A 4 3.17 17.57 -9.27
C ASN A 4 2.37 17.06 -8.05
N LYS A 5 1.04 17.16 -8.07
CA LYS A 5 0.22 16.65 -6.97
C LYS A 5 -0.03 15.15 -7.17
N SER A 6 0.53 14.31 -6.27
CA SER A 6 0.25 12.88 -6.26
C SER A 6 -1.18 12.62 -5.82
N SER A 7 -1.94 11.81 -6.56
CA SER A 7 -3.32 11.47 -6.19
C SER A 7 -3.39 10.51 -5.00
N ILE A 8 -2.37 9.69 -4.81
CA ILE A 8 -2.26 8.71 -3.72
C ILE A 8 -0.82 8.74 -3.22
N VAL A 9 -0.65 8.85 -1.90
CA VAL A 9 0.65 8.78 -1.23
C VAL A 9 0.57 7.70 -0.16
N ALA A 10 1.45 6.71 -0.25
CA ALA A 10 1.59 5.64 0.72
C ALA A 10 2.85 5.87 1.55
N ILE A 11 2.73 5.76 2.85
CA ILE A 11 3.82 5.98 3.80
C ILE A 11 3.93 4.77 4.72
N THR A 12 5.14 4.28 4.89
CA THR A 12 5.53 3.31 5.91
C THR A 12 6.43 3.98 6.95
N GLU A 13 6.55 3.40 8.12
CA GLU A 13 7.35 3.99 9.21
C GLU A 13 6.87 5.38 9.59
N THR A 14 5.56 5.53 9.81
CA THR A 14 4.97 6.82 10.19
C THR A 14 5.42 7.30 11.56
N TRP A 15 5.76 6.36 12.45
CA TRP A 15 6.09 6.61 13.85
C TRP A 15 5.00 7.33 14.63
N LEU A 16 3.77 7.30 14.10
CA LEU A 16 2.62 7.88 14.76
C LEU A 16 2.08 6.92 15.83
N SER A 17 1.45 7.51 16.84
CA SER A 17 0.73 6.80 17.90
C SER A 17 -0.66 7.39 18.07
N SER A 18 -1.50 6.73 18.87
CA SER A 18 -2.84 7.22 19.22
C SER A 18 -2.85 8.60 19.89
N ASP A 19 -1.71 9.03 20.47
CA ASP A 19 -1.58 10.33 21.11
C ASP A 19 -1.47 11.48 20.10
N VAL A 20 -1.14 11.17 18.85
CA VAL A 20 -1.05 12.15 17.77
C VAL A 20 -2.40 12.22 17.05
N PRO A 21 -3.16 13.33 17.17
CA PRO A 21 -4.45 13.45 16.51
C PRO A 21 -4.30 13.56 14.99
N ASP A 22 -5.30 13.06 14.23
CA ASP A 22 -5.27 13.08 12.76
C ASP A 22 -5.09 14.50 12.18
N CYS A 23 -5.62 15.52 12.86
CA CYS A 23 -5.46 16.90 12.43
C CYS A 23 -3.99 17.39 12.44
N ALA A 24 -3.13 16.81 13.28
CA ALA A 24 -1.69 17.14 13.30
C ALA A 24 -0.94 16.55 12.11
N CYS A 25 -1.49 15.50 11.49
CA CYS A 25 -0.92 14.82 10.32
C CYS A 25 -1.68 15.17 9.02
N ALA A 26 -2.73 16.00 9.10
CA ALA A 26 -3.57 16.32 7.96
C ALA A 26 -2.81 17.11 6.89
N ILE A 27 -2.95 16.70 5.64
CA ILE A 27 -2.47 17.45 4.48
C ILE A 27 -3.68 18.02 3.75
N SER A 28 -3.69 19.35 3.54
CA SER A 28 -4.79 20.01 2.85
C SER A 28 -5.05 19.40 1.47
N GLY A 29 -6.30 19.07 1.19
CA GLY A 29 -6.72 18.44 -0.07
C GLY A 29 -6.49 16.93 -0.12
N TYR A 30 -6.22 16.28 1.03
CA TYR A 30 -6.13 14.82 1.12
C TYR A 30 -7.00 14.26 2.24
N ASN A 31 -7.56 13.09 2.02
CA ASN A 31 -8.13 12.22 3.04
C ASN A 31 -7.00 11.35 3.60
N LEU A 32 -6.85 11.30 4.92
CA LEU A 32 -5.87 10.47 5.62
C LEU A 32 -6.53 9.20 6.14
N TRP A 33 -5.90 8.07 5.86
CA TRP A 33 -6.12 6.78 6.50
C TRP A 33 -4.81 6.33 7.11
N ARG A 34 -4.80 5.95 8.39
CA ARG A 34 -3.58 5.46 9.04
C ARG A 34 -3.86 4.26 9.93
N LYS A 35 -2.84 3.46 10.12
CA LYS A 35 -2.80 2.38 11.09
C LYS A 35 -1.47 2.46 11.82
N ASP A 36 -1.54 2.87 13.08
CA ASP A 36 -0.38 2.97 13.94
C ASP A 36 0.04 1.59 14.43
N ARG A 37 1.30 1.41 14.77
CA ARG A 37 1.77 0.18 15.40
C ARG A 37 1.15 0.06 16.79
N ALA A 38 0.59 -1.13 17.10
CA ALA A 38 -0.09 -1.36 18.36
C ALA A 38 0.89 -1.43 19.56
N THR A 39 2.12 -1.89 19.34
CA THR A 39 3.12 -2.09 20.41
C THR A 39 4.54 -1.79 19.93
N GLY A 40 5.35 -1.19 20.81
CA GLY A 40 6.74 -0.85 20.52
C GLY A 40 6.92 0.43 19.71
N PRO A 41 8.17 0.92 19.62
CA PRO A 41 8.48 2.15 18.90
C PRO A 41 8.52 1.95 17.38
N GLY A 42 8.31 3.03 16.64
CA GLY A 42 8.41 3.06 15.18
C GLY A 42 7.26 2.37 14.47
N GLY A 43 7.42 2.11 13.19
CA GLY A 43 6.42 1.45 12.34
C GLY A 43 5.22 2.32 12.05
N GLY A 44 4.09 1.67 11.79
CA GLY A 44 2.86 2.33 11.34
C GLY A 44 2.85 2.59 9.84
N VAL A 45 1.64 2.63 9.27
CA VAL A 45 1.41 2.87 7.84
C VAL A 45 0.32 3.90 7.64
N ALA A 46 0.41 4.68 6.56
CA ALA A 46 -0.60 5.67 6.20
C ALA A 46 -0.82 5.73 4.69
N ILE A 47 -2.02 6.14 4.32
CA ILE A 47 -2.40 6.45 2.94
C ILE A 47 -3.07 7.82 2.94
N TYR A 48 -2.52 8.74 2.14
CA TYR A 48 -3.18 9.98 1.77
C TYR A 48 -3.77 9.82 0.38
N VAL A 49 -5.03 10.14 0.24
CA VAL A 49 -5.75 10.11 -1.04
C VAL A 49 -6.34 11.48 -1.31
N ASP A 50 -6.16 11.99 -2.52
CA ASP A 50 -6.76 13.26 -2.93
C ASP A 50 -8.25 13.31 -2.54
N SER A 51 -8.67 14.39 -1.87
CA SER A 51 -10.03 14.56 -1.33
C SER A 51 -11.13 14.58 -2.38
N ASP A 52 -10.77 14.75 -3.67
CA ASP A 52 -11.73 14.65 -4.77
C ASP A 52 -12.21 13.21 -5.03
N TYR A 53 -11.57 12.22 -4.43
CA TYR A 53 -11.94 10.81 -4.58
C TYR A 53 -12.74 10.30 -3.38
N CYS A 54 -13.78 9.51 -3.67
CA CYS A 54 -14.49 8.79 -2.63
C CYS A 54 -13.65 7.61 -2.15
N THR A 55 -13.33 7.58 -0.86
CA THR A 55 -12.47 6.57 -0.26
C THR A 55 -13.17 5.85 0.88
N ARG A 56 -12.81 4.57 1.09
CA ARG A 56 -13.27 3.77 2.23
C ARG A 56 -12.15 2.86 2.72
N ARG A 57 -11.90 2.89 4.01
CA ARG A 57 -11.04 1.90 4.69
C ARG A 57 -11.72 0.52 4.68
N VAL A 58 -10.95 -0.53 4.45
CA VAL A 58 -11.42 -1.93 4.41
C VAL A 58 -10.96 -2.63 5.68
N SER A 59 -11.50 -2.16 6.83
CA SER A 59 -11.11 -2.64 8.16
C SER A 59 -11.36 -4.13 8.36
N GLU A 60 -12.31 -4.72 7.61
CA GLU A 60 -12.60 -6.15 7.63
C GLU A 60 -11.47 -7.05 7.08
N LEU A 61 -10.44 -6.45 6.47
CA LEU A 61 -9.22 -7.16 6.05
C LEU A 61 -8.07 -6.99 7.04
N GLU A 62 -8.14 -6.00 7.92
CA GLU A 62 -7.03 -5.70 8.80
C GLU A 62 -6.95 -6.66 9.99
N VAL A 63 -5.73 -6.93 10.44
CA VAL A 63 -5.41 -7.71 11.64
C VAL A 63 -4.44 -6.89 12.49
N ASP A 64 -4.59 -6.95 13.81
CA ASP A 64 -3.92 -6.01 14.72
C ASP A 64 -2.40 -6.12 14.70
N ASP A 65 -1.87 -7.31 14.50
CA ASP A 65 -0.45 -7.62 14.57
C ASP A 65 0.31 -7.48 13.25
N LEU A 66 -0.35 -7.06 12.16
CA LEU A 66 0.29 -6.74 10.90
C LEU A 66 0.13 -5.27 10.56
N GLU A 67 1.19 -4.64 10.11
CA GLU A 67 1.19 -3.25 9.67
C GLU A 67 0.75 -3.17 8.20
N VAL A 68 -0.54 -3.36 8.01
CA VAL A 68 -1.19 -3.35 6.70
C VAL A 68 -2.47 -2.53 6.78
N LEU A 69 -2.66 -1.67 5.80
CA LEU A 69 -3.83 -0.80 5.66
C LEU A 69 -4.42 -0.96 4.27
N TRP A 70 -5.73 -1.18 4.19
CA TRP A 70 -6.46 -1.36 2.95
C TRP A 70 -7.47 -0.25 2.74
N VAL A 71 -7.44 0.38 1.55
CA VAL A 71 -8.38 1.45 1.17
C VAL A 71 -8.93 1.19 -0.22
N THR A 72 -10.23 1.30 -0.39
CA THR A 72 -10.87 1.37 -1.71
C THR A 72 -11.03 2.82 -2.12
N ILE A 73 -10.83 3.10 -3.41
CA ILE A 73 -10.89 4.45 -3.98
C ILE A 73 -11.75 4.40 -5.23
N ARG A 74 -12.70 5.32 -5.33
CA ARG A 74 -13.54 5.47 -6.53
C ARG A 74 -13.27 6.82 -7.18
N PRO A 75 -12.40 6.86 -8.21
CA PRO A 75 -12.23 8.02 -9.04
C PRO A 75 -13.50 8.31 -9.86
N LYS A 76 -13.70 9.57 -10.26
CA LYS A 76 -14.83 9.96 -11.12
C LYS A 76 -14.80 9.28 -12.50
N LEU A 77 -13.59 9.01 -13.00
CA LEU A 77 -13.36 8.35 -14.28
C LEU A 77 -12.32 7.25 -14.12
N LEU A 78 -12.65 6.05 -14.57
CA LEU A 78 -11.74 4.91 -14.69
C LEU A 78 -11.80 4.35 -16.11
N PRO A 79 -10.68 3.90 -16.67
CA PRO A 79 -10.69 3.16 -17.93
C PRO A 79 -11.53 1.89 -17.81
N ARG A 80 -12.36 1.58 -18.80
CA ARG A 80 -13.06 0.29 -18.85
C ARG A 80 -12.06 -0.85 -18.99
N PRO A 81 -12.28 -2.00 -18.32
CA PRO A 81 -13.44 -2.39 -17.51
C PRO A 81 -13.34 -2.02 -16.02
N LEU A 82 -12.34 -1.26 -15.59
CA LEU A 82 -12.09 -1.00 -14.17
C LEU A 82 -13.26 -0.30 -13.49
N SER A 83 -13.64 -0.79 -12.30
CA SER A 83 -14.75 -0.27 -11.50
C SER A 83 -14.32 0.45 -10.23
N ILE A 84 -13.14 0.09 -9.69
CA ILE A 84 -12.64 0.58 -8.41
C ILE A 84 -11.11 0.39 -8.35
N LEU A 85 -10.44 1.24 -7.58
CA LEU A 85 -9.06 1.00 -7.17
C LEU A 85 -9.05 0.45 -5.75
N VAL A 86 -8.17 -0.51 -5.50
CA VAL A 86 -7.88 -1.03 -4.16
C VAL A 86 -6.41 -0.80 -3.89
N VAL A 87 -6.11 -0.13 -2.80
CA VAL A 87 -4.74 0.17 -2.39
C VAL A 87 -4.46 -0.48 -1.05
N ALA A 88 -3.38 -1.24 -0.99
CA ALA A 88 -2.83 -1.76 0.25
C ALA A 88 -1.45 -1.14 0.49
N VAL A 89 -1.23 -0.64 1.70
CA VAL A 89 0.11 -0.26 2.16
C VAL A 89 0.57 -1.26 3.19
N ILE A 90 1.78 -1.80 2.99
CA ILE A 90 2.36 -2.87 3.80
C ILE A 90 3.72 -2.43 4.30
N TYR A 91 3.94 -2.61 5.59
CA TYR A 91 5.27 -2.57 6.17
C TYR A 91 5.64 -3.95 6.70
N CYS A 92 6.74 -4.50 6.18
CA CYS A 92 7.32 -5.75 6.64
C CYS A 92 8.57 -5.43 7.45
N PRO A 93 8.53 -5.43 8.79
CA PRO A 93 9.68 -5.14 9.62
C PRO A 93 10.90 -6.02 9.27
N PRO A 94 12.13 -5.46 9.28
CA PRO A 94 13.34 -6.22 8.91
C PRO A 94 13.64 -7.39 9.84
N TRP A 95 13.18 -7.32 11.09
CA TRP A 95 13.38 -8.39 12.09
C TRP A 95 12.36 -9.54 11.98
N TYR A 96 11.42 -9.51 11.05
CA TYR A 96 10.51 -10.63 10.85
C TYR A 96 11.29 -11.89 10.47
N ASN A 97 11.09 -12.96 11.25
CA ASN A 97 11.63 -14.29 10.95
C ASN A 97 10.87 -14.94 9.77
N ALA A 98 11.28 -16.14 9.39
CA ALA A 98 10.68 -16.86 8.25
C ALA A 98 9.20 -17.17 8.47
N GLU A 99 8.76 -17.46 9.70
CA GLU A 99 7.38 -17.75 10.03
C GLU A 99 6.50 -16.50 9.88
N CYS A 100 6.94 -15.35 10.43
CA CYS A 100 6.25 -14.07 10.28
C CYS A 100 6.13 -13.65 8.81
N LYS A 101 7.20 -13.82 8.03
CA LYS A 101 7.20 -13.53 6.59
C LYS A 101 6.24 -14.42 5.81
N ASN A 102 6.22 -15.72 6.13
CA ASN A 102 5.28 -16.66 5.50
C ASN A 102 3.81 -16.34 5.87
N ARG A 103 3.57 -15.99 7.14
CA ARG A 103 2.25 -15.55 7.60
C ARG A 103 1.80 -14.29 6.86
N LEU A 104 2.66 -13.29 6.70
CA LEU A 104 2.36 -12.07 5.95
C LEU A 104 2.01 -12.38 4.49
N ASN A 105 2.77 -13.24 3.81
CA ASN A 105 2.47 -13.67 2.44
C ASN A 105 1.10 -14.36 2.33
N LYS A 106 0.79 -15.29 3.24
CA LYS A 106 -0.51 -15.98 3.27
C LYS A 106 -1.66 -15.01 3.50
N TYR A 107 -1.45 -14.04 4.40
CA TYR A 107 -2.42 -12.98 4.67
C TYR A 107 -2.67 -12.14 3.41
N ILE A 108 -1.62 -11.68 2.71
CA ILE A 108 -1.75 -10.90 1.48
C ILE A 108 -2.57 -11.67 0.44
N ILE A 109 -2.25 -12.95 0.21
CA ILE A 109 -2.97 -13.80 -0.74
C ILE A 109 -4.46 -13.87 -0.38
N SER A 110 -4.76 -14.17 0.88
CA SER A 110 -6.16 -14.26 1.35
C SER A 110 -6.93 -12.95 1.16
N CYS A 111 -6.29 -11.80 1.43
CA CYS A 111 -6.91 -10.50 1.24
C CYS A 111 -7.16 -10.19 -0.24
N LEU A 112 -6.18 -10.50 -1.11
CA LEU A 112 -6.29 -10.31 -2.55
C LEU A 112 -7.43 -11.17 -3.13
N ASP A 113 -7.54 -12.44 -2.74
CA ASP A 113 -8.64 -13.32 -3.14
C ASP A 113 -10.00 -12.72 -2.76
N ARG A 114 -10.14 -12.29 -1.51
CA ARG A 114 -11.38 -11.66 -1.03
C ARG A 114 -11.73 -10.40 -1.81
N MET A 115 -10.72 -9.57 -2.12
CA MET A 115 -10.94 -8.34 -2.88
C MET A 115 -11.31 -8.61 -4.34
N LEU A 116 -10.68 -9.59 -4.99
CA LEU A 116 -10.99 -9.97 -6.37
C LEU A 116 -12.36 -10.66 -6.49
N ILE A 117 -12.77 -11.43 -5.49
CA ILE A 117 -14.14 -11.99 -5.43
C ILE A 117 -15.15 -10.85 -5.29
N LYS A 118 -14.90 -9.88 -4.39
CA LYS A 118 -15.82 -8.76 -4.13
C LYS A 118 -15.87 -7.76 -5.28
N TYR A 119 -14.73 -7.54 -5.94
CA TYR A 119 -14.55 -6.58 -7.02
C TYR A 119 -13.73 -7.20 -8.15
N PRO A 120 -14.35 -7.99 -9.04
CA PRO A 120 -13.63 -8.70 -10.12
C PRO A 120 -12.87 -7.77 -11.08
N ASP A 121 -13.39 -6.55 -11.27
CA ASP A 121 -12.81 -5.54 -12.15
C ASP A 121 -12.00 -4.48 -11.38
N ALA A 122 -11.48 -4.82 -10.20
CA ALA A 122 -10.65 -3.90 -9.45
C ALA A 122 -9.23 -3.79 -10.01
N ALA A 123 -8.71 -2.57 -10.10
CA ALA A 123 -7.27 -2.37 -10.17
C ALA A 123 -6.70 -2.35 -8.75
N ILE A 124 -5.84 -3.31 -8.44
CA ILE A 124 -5.29 -3.48 -7.09
C ILE A 124 -3.82 -3.09 -7.09
N TYR A 125 -3.44 -2.32 -6.08
CA TYR A 125 -2.09 -1.85 -5.82
C TYR A 125 -1.66 -2.27 -4.42
N VAL A 126 -0.59 -3.06 -4.35
CA VAL A 126 0.02 -3.48 -3.08
C VAL A 126 1.39 -2.85 -3.02
N MET A 127 1.60 -1.91 -2.11
CA MET A 127 2.81 -1.09 -2.05
C MET A 127 3.33 -0.93 -0.62
N GLY A 128 4.58 -0.51 -0.49
CA GLY A 128 5.20 -0.22 0.80
C GLY A 128 6.63 -0.76 0.92
N ASP A 129 7.16 -0.74 2.14
CA ASP A 129 8.47 -1.29 2.46
C ASP A 129 8.33 -2.78 2.82
N PHE A 130 8.72 -3.61 1.88
CA PHE A 130 8.71 -5.06 2.03
C PHE A 130 10.02 -5.60 2.60
N ASN A 131 11.01 -4.73 2.78
CA ASN A 131 12.34 -5.15 3.15
C ASN A 131 12.79 -6.39 2.34
N MET A 132 13.32 -7.41 2.99
CA MET A 132 13.78 -8.66 2.35
C MET A 132 12.69 -9.73 2.27
N LEU A 133 11.40 -9.35 2.21
CA LEU A 133 10.32 -10.30 1.98
C LEU A 133 10.38 -10.82 0.55
N ASP A 134 10.40 -12.16 0.41
CA ASP A 134 10.17 -12.80 -0.88
C ASP A 134 8.67 -12.76 -1.22
N CYS A 135 8.34 -11.96 -2.22
CA CYS A 135 6.97 -11.75 -2.69
C CYS A 135 6.56 -12.72 -3.81
N SER A 136 7.43 -13.66 -4.20
CA SER A 136 7.19 -14.57 -5.33
C SER A 136 5.95 -15.43 -5.16
N ALA A 137 5.57 -15.75 -3.92
CA ALA A 137 4.39 -16.56 -3.61
C ALA A 137 3.12 -15.88 -4.11
N PHE A 138 2.85 -14.65 -3.69
CA PHE A 138 1.61 -13.97 -4.09
C PHE A 138 1.68 -13.42 -5.52
N THR A 139 2.84 -12.99 -6.00
CA THR A 139 2.95 -12.46 -7.38
C THR A 139 2.64 -13.54 -8.41
N ARG A 140 3.10 -14.78 -8.20
CA ARG A 140 2.81 -15.90 -9.09
C ARG A 140 1.39 -16.39 -8.98
N SER A 141 0.90 -16.64 -7.75
CA SER A 141 -0.45 -17.19 -7.52
C SER A 141 -1.55 -16.21 -7.98
N MET A 142 -1.35 -14.92 -7.75
CA MET A 142 -2.33 -13.87 -8.03
C MET A 142 -2.09 -13.12 -9.35
N ARG A 143 -1.04 -13.48 -10.11
CA ARG A 143 -0.64 -12.84 -11.38
C ARG A 143 -0.38 -11.33 -11.23
N PHE A 144 0.24 -10.92 -10.12
CA PHE A 144 0.65 -9.54 -9.91
C PHE A 144 2.05 -9.29 -10.48
N SER A 145 2.23 -8.10 -11.04
CA SER A 145 3.51 -7.63 -11.56
C SER A 145 4.12 -6.60 -10.64
N GLN A 146 5.43 -6.71 -10.38
CA GLN A 146 6.18 -5.66 -9.67
C GLN A 146 6.54 -4.53 -10.63
N VAL A 147 6.17 -3.31 -10.26
CA VAL A 147 6.39 -2.10 -11.07
C VAL A 147 7.76 -1.48 -10.81
N VAL A 148 8.21 -1.42 -9.56
CA VAL A 148 9.51 -0.89 -9.18
C VAL A 148 10.59 -1.88 -9.59
N LYS A 149 11.50 -1.47 -10.51
CA LYS A 149 12.57 -2.33 -11.05
C LYS A 149 13.97 -1.85 -10.67
N THR A 150 14.07 -0.66 -10.08
CA THR A 150 15.32 -0.02 -9.69
C THR A 150 15.51 -0.15 -8.19
N ALA A 151 16.78 -0.30 -7.75
CA ALA A 151 17.10 -0.36 -6.33
C ALA A 151 16.60 0.89 -5.58
N THR A 152 15.96 0.69 -4.43
CA THR A 152 15.44 1.78 -3.59
C THR A 152 16.37 2.09 -2.41
N ARG A 153 17.17 1.13 -1.96
CA ARG A 153 18.12 1.33 -0.85
C ARG A 153 19.27 0.32 -0.93
N GLY A 154 20.52 0.82 -0.88
CA GLY A 154 21.72 -0.04 -0.77
C GLY A 154 21.85 -1.14 -1.84
N GLY A 155 21.43 -0.87 -3.08
CA GLY A 155 21.43 -1.86 -4.17
C GLY A 155 20.25 -2.83 -4.17
N ASN A 156 19.34 -2.77 -3.18
CA ASN A 156 18.18 -3.63 -3.05
C ASN A 156 16.88 -2.90 -3.38
N ILE A 157 15.86 -3.63 -3.85
CA ILE A 157 14.50 -3.14 -4.00
C ILE A 157 13.73 -3.52 -2.74
N LEU A 158 13.69 -2.62 -1.76
CA LEU A 158 12.98 -2.80 -0.49
C LEU A 158 11.56 -2.24 -0.58
N ASP A 159 11.43 -1.04 -1.16
CA ASP A 159 10.15 -0.42 -1.46
C ASP A 159 9.62 -0.98 -2.77
N LYS A 160 8.47 -1.63 -2.71
CA LYS A 160 7.89 -2.35 -3.85
C LYS A 160 6.48 -1.87 -4.13
N LEU A 161 6.09 -1.97 -5.39
CA LEU A 161 4.72 -1.76 -5.85
C LEU A 161 4.33 -2.93 -6.76
N PHE A 162 3.28 -3.61 -6.40
CA PHE A 162 2.68 -4.70 -7.18
C PHE A 162 1.29 -4.33 -7.66
N THR A 163 0.93 -4.79 -8.86
CA THR A 163 -0.40 -4.56 -9.42
C THR A 163 -0.84 -5.70 -10.34
N ASN A 164 -2.15 -5.90 -10.44
CA ASN A 164 -2.78 -6.75 -11.45
C ASN A 164 -3.03 -6.02 -12.78
N CYS A 165 -2.72 -4.70 -12.86
CA CYS A 165 -2.90 -3.86 -14.04
C CYS A 165 -1.57 -3.23 -14.51
N PRO A 166 -0.52 -4.04 -14.83
CA PRO A 166 0.80 -3.50 -15.18
C PRO A 166 0.79 -2.64 -16.45
N GLN A 167 -0.15 -2.86 -17.35
CA GLN A 167 -0.32 -2.09 -18.60
C GLN A 167 -0.72 -0.62 -18.36
N CYS A 168 -1.18 -0.28 -17.16
CA CYS A 168 -1.54 1.09 -16.78
C CYS A 168 -0.32 1.95 -16.41
N TYR A 169 0.88 1.37 -16.35
CA TYR A 169 2.12 2.06 -15.97
C TYR A 169 3.11 2.11 -17.10
N LYS A 170 3.79 3.26 -17.23
CA LYS A 170 4.91 3.41 -18.16
C LYS A 170 6.24 3.00 -17.49
N SER A 171 6.52 3.56 -16.32
CA SER A 171 7.70 3.25 -15.50
C SER A 171 7.53 3.82 -14.10
N ALA A 172 8.19 3.21 -13.12
CA ALA A 172 8.38 3.81 -11.81
C ALA A 172 9.63 4.71 -11.85
N VAL A 173 9.54 5.88 -11.23
CA VAL A 173 10.66 6.81 -11.07
C VAL A 173 11.01 6.86 -9.59
N ILE A 174 12.28 6.65 -9.27
CA ILE A 174 12.80 6.82 -7.91
C ILE A 174 13.23 8.26 -7.76
N LEU A 175 12.64 8.94 -6.80
CA LEU A 175 13.00 10.30 -6.43
C LEU A 175 14.03 10.27 -5.28
N PRO A 176 14.89 11.31 -5.15
CA PRO A 176 15.76 11.42 -3.99
C PRO A 176 14.93 11.48 -2.70
N PRO A 177 15.51 11.06 -1.56
CA PRO A 177 14.85 11.17 -0.27
C PRO A 177 14.39 12.61 -0.01
N ILE A 178 13.19 12.74 0.53
CA ILE A 178 12.70 14.03 1.05
C ILE A 178 13.36 14.19 2.42
N GLY A 179 14.42 15.00 2.48
CA GLY A 179 15.17 15.32 3.70
C GLY A 179 14.62 16.52 4.43
#